data_7394102038f42a19ab6eff1db6dacb22
#
_entry.id   7394102038f42a19ab6eff1db6dacb22
#
_cell.length_a   1.000
_cell.length_b   1.000
_cell.length_c   1.000
_cell.angle_alpha   90.00
_cell.angle_beta   90.00
_cell.angle_gamma   90.00
#
_symmetry.space_group_name_H-M   'P 1'
#
loop_
_entity.id
_entity.type
_entity.pdbx_description
1 polymer ?
#
loop_
_entity_poly.entity_id
_entity_poly.type
_entity_poly.pdbx_seq_one_letter_code
_entity_poly.pdbx_strand_id
1 'polypeptide(L)'
;VFRFAKDVIVNNNEVIEEQERMAKLSGMKDTWTVTAVKPKYQTYVVVIGESARRDALGAFGGHWDNTPFASSVNGLIFADYIAASGSTQKSLGLTLNRVVDGKPQFQDNFVTLANRAGFQTWWFSNQGQIGEYDTAIASIAKRADEVYFLKEGNFEADKNTKDEALLDMTA
;
A
#
# COMPACT_ATOMS: atom_id res chain seq x y z
N VAL A 1 -11.28 26.75 -25.75
CA VAL A 1 -12.45 26.60 -24.84
C VAL A 1 -13.02 25.19 -24.95
N PHE A 2 -13.37 24.71 -26.19
CA PHE A 2 -13.96 23.35 -26.36
C PHE A 2 -13.04 22.20 -25.93
N ARG A 3 -11.72 22.31 -26.13
CA ARG A 3 -10.76 21.27 -25.74
C ARG A 3 -10.66 21.18 -24.22
N PHE A 4 -10.56 22.31 -23.56
CA PHE A 4 -10.54 22.37 -22.08
C PHE A 4 -11.81 21.80 -21.44
N ALA A 5 -12.99 22.15 -21.96
CA ALA A 5 -14.26 21.61 -21.48
C ALA A 5 -14.36 20.09 -21.67
N LYS A 6 -13.85 19.57 -22.81
CA LYS A 6 -13.78 18.14 -23.06
C LYS A 6 -12.82 17.43 -22.10
N ASP A 7 -11.64 18.00 -21.88
CA ASP A 7 -10.64 17.44 -20.97
C ASP A 7 -11.15 17.41 -19.52
N VAL A 8 -11.86 18.44 -19.07
CA VAL A 8 -12.51 18.46 -17.75
C VAL A 8 -13.58 17.38 -17.60
N ILE A 9 -14.41 17.16 -18.63
CA ILE A 9 -15.45 16.13 -18.60
C ILE A 9 -14.84 14.74 -18.60
N VAL A 10 -13.80 14.50 -19.41
CA VAL A 10 -13.09 13.21 -19.45
C VAL A 10 -12.46 12.91 -18.10
N ASN A 11 -11.69 13.84 -17.52
CA ASN A 11 -11.05 13.66 -16.22
C ASN A 11 -12.07 13.44 -15.11
N ASN A 12 -13.22 14.11 -15.14
CA ASN A 12 -14.27 13.90 -14.13
C ASN A 12 -14.92 12.52 -14.25
N ASN A 13 -15.12 12.02 -15.45
CA ASN A 13 -15.65 10.67 -15.66
C ASN A 13 -14.65 9.60 -15.20
N GLU A 14 -13.36 9.77 -15.50
CA GLU A 14 -12.30 8.87 -15.05
C GLU A 14 -12.24 8.79 -13.52
N VAL A 15 -12.37 9.91 -12.82
CA VAL A 15 -12.42 9.94 -11.34
C VAL A 15 -13.65 9.20 -10.81
N ILE A 16 -14.80 9.37 -11.43
CA ILE A 16 -16.04 8.68 -11.04
C ILE A 16 -15.91 7.17 -11.25
N GLU A 17 -15.43 6.74 -12.40
CA GLU A 17 -15.22 5.32 -12.74
C GLU A 17 -14.23 4.68 -11.73
N GLU A 18 -13.18 5.40 -11.36
CA GLU A 18 -12.18 4.92 -10.41
C GLU A 18 -12.74 4.83 -8.98
N GLN A 19 -13.57 5.79 -8.57
CA GLN A 19 -14.29 5.71 -7.28
C GLN A 19 -15.26 4.54 -7.23
N GLU A 20 -16.01 4.29 -8.30
CA GLU A 20 -16.91 3.15 -8.41
C GLU A 20 -16.14 1.83 -8.37
N ARG A 21 -15.01 1.75 -9.06
CA ARG A 21 -14.11 0.61 -9.03
C ARG A 21 -13.58 0.35 -7.63
N MET A 22 -13.13 1.40 -6.92
CA MET A 22 -12.67 1.30 -5.55
C MET A 22 -13.79 0.81 -4.62
N ALA A 23 -14.99 1.38 -4.72
CA ALA A 23 -16.13 0.96 -3.94
C ALA A 23 -16.49 -0.51 -4.19
N LYS A 24 -16.46 -0.94 -5.44
CA LYS A 24 -16.68 -2.34 -5.82
C LYS A 24 -15.61 -3.26 -5.20
N LEU A 25 -14.33 -2.94 -5.35
CA LEU A 25 -13.24 -3.75 -4.79
C LEU A 25 -13.32 -3.81 -3.27
N SER A 26 -13.58 -2.69 -2.61
CA SER A 26 -13.71 -2.61 -1.15
C SER A 26 -14.92 -3.37 -0.62
N GLY A 27 -16.02 -3.43 -1.38
CA GLY A 27 -17.24 -4.14 -1.03
C GLY A 27 -17.20 -5.66 -1.24
N MET A 28 -16.21 -6.20 -1.95
CA MET A 28 -16.11 -7.63 -2.20
C MET A 28 -15.81 -8.39 -0.90
N LYS A 29 -16.56 -9.47 -0.64
CA LYS A 29 -16.34 -10.32 0.53
C LYS A 29 -15.12 -11.20 0.31
N ASP A 30 -14.25 -11.29 1.31
CA ASP A 30 -13.11 -12.20 1.27
C ASP A 30 -13.52 -13.68 1.33
N THR A 31 -12.63 -14.55 0.86
CA THR A 31 -12.86 -16.00 0.81
C THR A 31 -11.93 -16.78 1.76
N TRP A 32 -11.26 -16.07 2.70
CA TRP A 32 -10.34 -16.70 3.63
C TRP A 32 -11.03 -17.71 4.56
N THR A 33 -10.39 -18.88 4.71
CA THR A 33 -10.70 -19.85 5.75
C THR A 33 -9.50 -19.98 6.67
N VAL A 34 -9.60 -19.43 7.87
CA VAL A 34 -8.54 -19.50 8.88
C VAL A 34 -8.83 -20.69 9.78
N THR A 35 -7.95 -21.70 9.76
CA THR A 35 -8.11 -22.95 10.52
C THR A 35 -7.44 -22.93 11.87
N ALA A 36 -6.39 -22.11 12.04
CA ALA A 36 -5.69 -21.95 13.30
C ALA A 36 -4.98 -20.60 13.34
N VAL A 37 -4.91 -19.99 14.54
CA VAL A 37 -4.17 -18.76 14.79
C VAL A 37 -3.24 -19.02 15.99
N LYS A 38 -1.94 -18.91 15.76
CA LYS A 38 -0.91 -19.09 16.79
C LYS A 38 0.11 -17.96 16.68
N PRO A 39 -0.23 -16.73 17.08
CA PRO A 39 0.65 -15.58 16.93
C PRO A 39 1.84 -15.73 17.88
N LYS A 40 3.04 -15.42 17.37
CA LYS A 40 4.26 -15.37 18.19
C LYS A 40 4.37 -14.03 18.93
N TYR A 41 3.85 -12.97 18.33
CA TYR A 41 3.89 -11.60 18.84
C TYR A 41 2.48 -11.02 18.94
N GLN A 42 2.30 -10.04 19.80
CA GLN A 42 1.03 -9.31 19.93
C GLN A 42 0.87 -8.25 18.85
N THR A 43 1.99 -7.68 18.37
CA THR A 43 2.01 -6.62 17.37
C THR A 43 2.95 -6.98 16.22
N TYR A 44 2.47 -6.77 15.00
CA TYR A 44 3.25 -6.91 13.78
C TYR A 44 3.19 -5.58 13.03
N VAL A 45 4.35 -5.05 12.66
CA VAL A 45 4.46 -3.81 11.89
C VAL A 45 5.04 -4.16 10.52
N VAL A 46 4.33 -3.77 9.46
CA VAL A 46 4.79 -3.91 8.08
C VAL A 46 5.05 -2.52 7.52
N VAL A 47 6.30 -2.24 7.20
CA VAL A 47 6.72 -0.97 6.60
C VAL A 47 6.99 -1.19 5.12
N ILE A 48 6.28 -0.45 4.26
CA ILE A 48 6.41 -0.54 2.81
C ILE A 48 7.00 0.77 2.32
N GLY A 49 8.24 0.70 1.82
CA GLY A 49 8.91 1.85 1.21
C GLY A 49 8.49 2.04 -0.25
N GLU A 50 8.65 3.25 -0.75
CA GLU A 50 8.33 3.64 -2.12
C GLU A 50 9.57 4.22 -2.82
N SER A 51 9.67 4.02 -4.14
CA SER A 51 10.71 4.60 -5.01
C SER A 51 12.16 4.35 -4.56
N ALA A 52 12.40 3.26 -3.83
CA ALA A 52 13.71 2.90 -3.31
C ALA A 52 14.39 1.87 -4.22
N ARG A 53 15.57 2.20 -4.73
CA ARG A 53 16.43 1.26 -5.43
C ARG A 53 17.36 0.57 -4.45
N ARG A 54 17.47 -0.74 -4.55
CA ARG A 54 18.32 -1.56 -3.67
C ARG A 54 19.78 -1.12 -3.69
N ASP A 55 20.33 -0.83 -4.86
CA ASP A 55 21.72 -0.42 -5.05
C ASP A 55 22.02 0.99 -4.51
N ALA A 56 21.00 1.76 -4.17
CA ALA A 56 21.12 3.04 -3.48
C ALA A 56 21.05 2.93 -1.95
N LEU A 57 20.77 1.75 -1.39
CA LEU A 57 20.62 1.56 0.05
C LEU A 57 21.89 0.98 0.67
N GLY A 58 22.44 1.65 1.69
CA GLY A 58 23.66 1.23 2.38
C GLY A 58 23.58 -0.18 2.95
N ALA A 59 22.44 -0.61 3.49
CA ALA A 59 22.19 -1.95 4.00
C ALA A 59 22.38 -3.06 2.95
N PHE A 60 22.33 -2.73 1.66
CA PHE A 60 22.57 -3.63 0.54
C PHE A 60 23.88 -3.36 -0.22
N GLY A 61 24.80 -2.61 0.39
CA GLY A 61 26.11 -2.31 -0.21
C GLY A 61 26.12 -1.06 -1.10
N GLY A 62 25.09 -0.24 -1.07
CA GLY A 62 25.07 1.09 -1.69
C GLY A 62 26.13 2.02 -1.09
N HIS A 63 26.57 3.02 -1.87
CA HIS A 63 27.64 3.95 -1.46
C HIS A 63 27.27 4.96 -0.37
N TRP A 64 25.98 5.07 -0.04
CA TRP A 64 25.47 6.05 0.92
C TRP A 64 25.15 5.39 2.26
N ASP A 65 25.54 6.04 3.35
CA ASP A 65 25.12 5.67 4.70
C ASP A 65 23.73 6.27 5.02
N ASN A 66 22.73 5.77 4.30
CA ASN A 66 21.34 6.24 4.36
C ASN A 66 20.39 5.25 5.03
N THR A 67 20.89 4.09 5.45
CA THR A 67 20.12 3.05 6.15
C THR A 67 20.87 2.52 7.38
N PRO A 68 21.37 3.38 8.29
CA PRO A 68 22.20 2.94 9.42
C PRO A 68 21.46 1.98 10.36
N PHE A 69 20.18 2.21 10.62
CA PHE A 69 19.37 1.31 11.43
C PHE A 69 19.23 -0.06 10.76
N ALA A 70 18.81 -0.11 9.49
CA ALA A 70 18.65 -1.36 8.76
C ALA A 70 19.97 -2.15 8.62
N SER A 71 21.11 -1.45 8.57
CA SER A 71 22.45 -2.05 8.50
C SER A 71 22.91 -2.67 9.82
N SER A 72 22.34 -2.23 10.96
CA SER A 72 22.81 -2.59 12.31
C SER A 72 21.79 -3.39 13.14
N VAL A 73 20.51 -3.36 12.76
CA VAL A 73 19.45 -4.05 13.51
C VAL A 73 19.66 -5.57 13.50
N ASN A 74 19.39 -6.20 14.65
CA ASN A 74 19.38 -7.65 14.73
C ASN A 74 18.16 -8.23 14.03
N GLY A 75 18.30 -8.52 12.74
CA GLY A 75 17.24 -8.99 11.88
C GLY A 75 17.74 -9.81 10.70
N LEU A 76 16.83 -10.16 9.80
CA LEU A 76 17.13 -10.88 8.56
C LEU A 76 17.06 -9.90 7.37
N ILE A 77 18.09 -9.92 6.55
CA ILE A 77 18.14 -9.18 5.28
C ILE A 77 18.03 -10.18 4.14
N PHE A 78 17.01 -10.01 3.30
CA PHE A 78 16.81 -10.80 2.10
C PHE A 78 17.54 -10.16 0.91
N ALA A 79 18.74 -10.66 0.62
CA ALA A 79 19.59 -10.10 -0.44
C ALA A 79 19.01 -10.27 -1.86
N ASP A 80 18.24 -11.32 -2.09
CA ASP A 80 17.72 -11.68 -3.42
C ASP A 80 16.21 -11.44 -3.56
N TYR A 81 15.63 -10.58 -2.70
CA TYR A 81 14.24 -10.21 -2.83
C TYR A 81 14.04 -9.26 -4.03
N ILE A 82 13.15 -9.65 -4.93
CA ILE A 82 12.82 -8.89 -6.14
C ILE A 82 11.37 -8.45 -6.06
N ALA A 83 11.12 -7.16 -6.35
CA ALA A 83 9.76 -6.63 -6.43
C ALA A 83 8.96 -7.37 -7.52
N ALA A 84 7.67 -7.63 -7.25
CA ALA A 84 6.80 -8.38 -8.15
C ALA A 84 6.57 -7.67 -9.50
N SER A 85 6.80 -6.34 -9.56
CA SER A 85 6.72 -5.53 -10.78
C SER A 85 7.52 -4.24 -10.64
N GLY A 86 7.80 -3.58 -11.77
CA GLY A 86 8.47 -2.28 -11.83
C GLY A 86 7.57 -1.08 -11.53
N SER A 87 6.28 -1.25 -11.27
CA SER A 87 5.38 -0.17 -10.84
C SER A 87 4.75 -0.51 -9.50
N THR A 88 4.55 0.49 -8.66
CA THR A 88 4.00 0.37 -7.30
C THR A 88 2.66 -0.36 -7.28
N GLN A 89 1.70 0.09 -8.08
CA GLN A 89 0.36 -0.47 -8.15
C GLN A 89 0.37 -1.97 -8.47
N LYS A 90 1.12 -2.35 -9.51
CA LYS A 90 1.19 -3.75 -9.93
C LYS A 90 2.01 -4.59 -8.94
N SER A 91 3.09 -4.04 -8.40
CA SER A 91 3.94 -4.73 -7.42
C SER A 91 3.17 -5.00 -6.13
N LEU A 92 2.54 -3.99 -5.54
CA LEU A 92 1.76 -4.15 -4.32
C LEU A 92 0.49 -4.97 -4.55
N GLY A 93 -0.15 -4.83 -5.71
CA GLY A 93 -1.27 -5.67 -6.10
C GLY A 93 -0.93 -7.16 -6.11
N LEU A 94 0.25 -7.53 -6.59
CA LEU A 94 0.73 -8.91 -6.59
C LEU A 94 1.29 -9.36 -5.23
N THR A 95 1.83 -8.44 -4.42
CA THR A 95 2.49 -8.76 -3.14
C THR A 95 1.48 -8.88 -2.00
N LEU A 96 0.50 -7.99 -1.94
CA LEU A 96 -0.44 -7.90 -0.82
C LEU A 96 -1.72 -8.73 -1.00
N ASN A 97 -1.95 -9.27 -2.19
CA ASN A 97 -3.14 -10.07 -2.47
C ASN A 97 -2.77 -11.53 -2.75
N ARG A 98 -3.71 -12.40 -2.49
CA ARG A 98 -3.66 -13.76 -3.03
C ARG A 98 -3.65 -13.68 -4.56
N VAL A 99 -2.76 -14.44 -5.20
CA VAL A 99 -2.64 -14.48 -6.66
C VAL A 99 -3.17 -15.83 -7.17
N VAL A 100 -4.10 -15.79 -8.12
CA VAL A 100 -4.63 -16.98 -8.81
C VAL A 100 -4.44 -16.76 -10.31
N ASP A 101 -3.76 -17.67 -10.97
CA ASP A 101 -3.44 -17.60 -12.42
C ASP A 101 -2.83 -16.24 -12.83
N GLY A 102 -1.89 -15.75 -12.01
CA GLY A 102 -1.20 -14.47 -12.24
C GLY A 102 -2.05 -13.21 -11.99
N LYS A 103 -3.27 -13.36 -11.48
CA LYS A 103 -4.20 -12.25 -11.22
C LYS A 103 -4.40 -12.06 -9.72
N PRO A 104 -4.21 -10.83 -9.20
CA PRO A 104 -4.48 -10.53 -7.79
C PRO A 104 -5.98 -10.60 -7.48
N GLN A 105 -6.30 -11.24 -6.38
CA GLN A 105 -7.66 -11.33 -5.83
C GLN A 105 -7.81 -10.26 -4.74
N PHE A 106 -8.27 -9.07 -5.07
CA PHE A 106 -8.29 -7.91 -4.18
C PHE A 106 -9.13 -8.10 -2.92
N GLN A 107 -10.13 -8.97 -2.95
CA GLN A 107 -10.89 -9.34 -1.76
C GLN A 107 -10.08 -10.19 -0.77
N ASP A 108 -9.12 -10.97 -1.28
CA ASP A 108 -8.27 -11.87 -0.50
C ASP A 108 -6.88 -11.26 -0.35
N ASN A 109 -6.77 -10.23 0.47
CA ASN A 109 -5.54 -9.51 0.72
C ASN A 109 -5.02 -9.76 2.14
N PHE A 110 -3.79 -9.28 2.39
CA PHE A 110 -3.11 -9.41 3.67
C PHE A 110 -3.92 -8.81 4.84
N VAL A 111 -4.59 -7.66 4.64
CA VAL A 111 -5.39 -7.01 5.68
C VAL A 111 -6.61 -7.86 6.02
N THR A 112 -7.35 -8.33 5.00
CA THR A 112 -8.52 -9.20 5.24
C THR A 112 -8.13 -10.53 5.88
N LEU A 113 -6.94 -11.06 5.57
CA LEU A 113 -6.42 -12.25 6.25
C LEU A 113 -6.13 -11.98 7.74
N ALA A 114 -5.50 -10.85 8.06
CA ALA A 114 -5.22 -10.45 9.44
C ALA A 114 -6.51 -10.27 10.24
N ASN A 115 -7.51 -9.59 9.67
CA ASN A 115 -8.82 -9.42 10.30
C ASN A 115 -9.50 -10.77 10.57
N ARG A 116 -9.46 -11.69 9.59
CA ARG A 116 -9.99 -13.05 9.77
C ARG A 116 -9.24 -13.86 10.82
N ALA A 117 -7.99 -13.57 11.04
CA ALA A 117 -7.18 -14.16 12.09
C ALA A 117 -7.42 -13.51 13.47
N GLY A 118 -8.28 -12.51 13.57
CA GLY A 118 -8.64 -11.82 14.82
C GLY A 118 -7.66 -10.72 15.24
N PHE A 119 -6.81 -10.26 14.35
CA PHE A 119 -5.98 -9.07 14.58
C PHE A 119 -6.81 -7.81 14.35
N GLN A 120 -6.62 -6.80 15.18
CA GLN A 120 -7.01 -5.45 14.87
C GLN A 120 -5.97 -4.85 13.92
N THR A 121 -6.42 -4.19 12.86
CA THR A 121 -5.56 -3.73 11.77
C THR A 121 -5.63 -2.22 11.60
N TRP A 122 -4.45 -1.61 11.41
CA TRP A 122 -4.29 -0.18 11.11
C TRP A 122 -3.53 0.00 9.82
N TRP A 123 -3.94 0.96 9.02
CA TRP A 123 -3.25 1.37 7.82
C TRP A 123 -2.89 2.85 7.89
N PHE A 124 -1.61 3.15 7.89
CA PHE A 124 -1.08 4.51 7.84
C PHE A 124 -0.37 4.73 6.51
N SER A 125 -0.68 5.82 5.80
CA SER A 125 -0.12 6.06 4.47
C SER A 125 0.27 7.52 4.26
N ASN A 126 1.47 7.73 3.75
CA ASN A 126 1.91 9.01 3.18
C ASN A 126 1.71 9.07 1.66
N GLN A 127 1.05 8.10 1.06
CA GLN A 127 0.60 8.12 -0.33
C GLN A 127 -0.83 8.64 -0.43
N GLY A 128 -1.23 9.11 -1.62
CA GLY A 128 -2.58 9.60 -1.87
C GLY A 128 -3.65 8.51 -1.72
N GLN A 129 -4.84 8.93 -1.36
CA GLN A 129 -5.99 8.04 -1.24
C GLN A 129 -6.73 7.86 -2.57
N ILE A 130 -6.75 8.88 -3.40
CA ILE A 130 -7.51 8.93 -4.66
C ILE A 130 -6.58 9.36 -5.79
N GLY A 131 -6.44 8.51 -6.82
CA GLY A 131 -5.67 8.78 -8.02
C GLY A 131 -5.67 7.58 -8.94
N GLU A 132 -5.35 7.79 -10.21
CA GLU A 132 -5.30 6.74 -11.23
C GLU A 132 -4.46 5.52 -10.80
N TYR A 133 -3.41 5.78 -10.00
CA TYR A 133 -2.45 4.76 -9.58
C TYR A 133 -2.66 4.25 -8.15
N ASP A 134 -3.51 4.90 -7.36
CA ASP A 134 -3.62 4.62 -5.92
C ASP A 134 -4.84 3.77 -5.56
N THR A 135 -5.85 3.75 -6.41
CA THR A 135 -7.17 3.16 -6.12
C THR A 135 -7.14 1.70 -5.72
N ALA A 136 -6.34 0.86 -6.40
CA ALA A 136 -6.26 -0.56 -6.07
C ALA A 136 -5.64 -0.78 -4.67
N ILE A 137 -4.62 0.00 -4.31
CA ILE A 137 -3.96 -0.08 -3.00
C ILE A 137 -4.81 0.55 -1.91
N ALA A 138 -5.44 1.69 -2.19
CA ALA A 138 -6.41 2.31 -1.29
C ALA A 138 -7.61 1.39 -0.99
N SER A 139 -8.03 0.56 -1.95
CA SER A 139 -9.07 -0.45 -1.72
C SER A 139 -8.64 -1.55 -0.74
N ILE A 140 -7.36 -1.91 -0.70
CA ILE A 140 -6.78 -2.81 0.31
C ILE A 140 -6.74 -2.10 1.67
N ALA A 141 -6.24 -0.86 1.70
CA ALA A 141 -6.16 -0.04 2.91
C ALA A 141 -7.53 0.08 3.60
N LYS A 142 -8.58 0.32 2.84
CA LYS A 142 -9.97 0.43 3.35
C LYS A 142 -10.53 -0.85 3.98
N ARG A 143 -9.79 -1.94 3.94
CA ARG A 143 -10.15 -3.19 4.64
C ARG A 143 -9.60 -3.23 6.08
N ALA A 144 -8.69 -2.31 6.43
CA ALA A 144 -8.23 -2.18 7.80
C ALA A 144 -9.34 -1.62 8.71
N ASP A 145 -9.28 -1.96 9.99
CA ASP A 145 -10.23 -1.47 10.99
C ASP A 145 -10.08 0.04 11.17
N GLU A 146 -8.84 0.55 11.05
CA GLU A 146 -8.51 1.96 11.13
C GLU A 146 -7.64 2.37 9.94
N VAL A 147 -7.94 3.47 9.29
CA VAL A 147 -7.28 3.90 8.06
C VAL A 147 -6.96 5.39 8.12
N TYR A 148 -5.69 5.72 7.94
CA TYR A 148 -5.18 7.08 8.00
C TYR A 148 -4.33 7.38 6.77
N PHE A 149 -4.72 8.38 6.00
CA PHE A 149 -3.95 8.93 4.89
C PHE A 149 -3.53 10.35 5.22
N LEU A 150 -2.24 10.67 5.09
CA LEU A 150 -1.73 12.03 5.23
C LEU A 150 -2.14 12.93 4.06
N LYS A 151 -2.53 12.32 2.92
CA LYS A 151 -2.85 13.01 1.67
C LYS A 151 -4.23 12.57 1.19
N GLU A 152 -5.13 13.53 1.01
CA GLU A 152 -6.53 13.25 0.63
C GLU A 152 -6.74 13.19 -0.87
N GLY A 153 -5.87 13.78 -1.68
CA GLY A 153 -6.17 13.96 -3.10
C GLY A 153 -4.96 14.11 -3.98
N ASN A 154 -5.14 14.74 -5.10
CA ASN A 154 -4.21 14.75 -6.21
C ASN A 154 -2.85 15.44 -5.93
N PHE A 155 -1.89 15.14 -6.79
CA PHE A 155 -0.46 15.47 -6.74
C PHE A 155 -0.10 16.94 -6.46
N GLU A 156 -0.98 17.89 -6.75
CA GLU A 156 -0.72 19.33 -6.58
C GLU A 156 -1.01 19.86 -5.17
N ALA A 157 -1.87 19.20 -4.42
CA ALA A 157 -2.20 19.56 -3.04
C ALA A 157 -1.16 19.00 -2.03
N ASP A 158 -0.37 18.04 -2.44
CA ASP A 158 0.52 17.25 -1.58
C ASP A 158 1.90 17.89 -1.43
N LYS A 159 1.96 19.01 -0.73
CA LYS A 159 3.23 19.61 -0.36
C LYS A 159 3.96 18.72 0.64
N ASN A 160 5.04 18.05 0.15
CA ASN A 160 6.19 17.57 0.93
C ASN A 160 5.92 17.11 2.37
N THR A 161 4.96 16.20 2.58
CA THR A 161 4.91 15.50 3.84
C THR A 161 6.02 14.46 3.87
N LYS A 162 6.89 14.57 4.84
CA LYS A 162 7.93 13.58 5.09
C LYS A 162 7.31 12.35 5.76
N ASP A 163 7.91 11.19 5.56
CA ASP A 163 7.41 9.93 6.15
C ASP A 163 7.44 9.94 7.69
N GLU A 164 8.28 10.80 8.30
CA GLU A 164 8.29 10.99 9.76
C GLU A 164 6.93 11.43 10.31
N ALA A 165 6.11 12.10 9.52
CA ALA A 165 4.75 12.49 9.92
C ALA A 165 3.83 11.28 10.19
N LEU A 166 4.16 10.09 9.68
CA LEU A 166 3.45 8.85 10.02
C LEU A 166 3.68 8.44 11.47
N LEU A 167 4.81 8.80 12.08
CA LEU A 167 5.13 8.43 13.46
C LEU A 167 4.18 9.10 14.45
N ASP A 168 3.76 10.32 14.18
CA ASP A 168 2.82 11.07 15.03
C ASP A 168 1.41 10.42 15.05
N MET A 169 1.10 9.62 14.01
CA MET A 169 -0.17 8.88 13.91
C MET A 169 -0.17 7.57 14.69
N THR A 170 1.01 7.08 15.08
CA THR A 170 1.17 5.79 15.77
C THR A 170 1.41 5.94 17.28
N ALA A 171 1.50 7.19 17.76
CA ALA A 171 1.66 7.53 19.18
C ALA A 171 0.31 7.63 19.86
#